data_37b36802e89aa9438ccff11bfb7ebd14
#
_entry.id   37b36802e89aa9438ccff11bfb7ebd14
#
_cell.length_a   1.000
_cell.length_b   1.000
_cell.length_c   1.000
_cell.angle_alpha   90.00
_cell.angle_beta   90.00
_cell.angle_gamma   90.00
#
_symmetry.space_group_name_H-M   'P 1'
#
loop_
_entity.id
_entity.type
_entity.pdbx_description
1 polymer ?
#
loop_
_entity_poly.entity_id
_entity_poly.type
_entity_poly.pdbx_seq_one_letter_code
_entity_poly.pdbx_strand_id
1 'polypeptide(L)'
;KLMRKNLPGAFTFVLPASSHLPKIYKQRKTVGIRIPDNNIAHAIVEELGNPLLSTSINIDEEEPEYTTCPTLIAERYGATADYIIDGGDGYTESSTIVDCTGDELEITRQGKGIIEE
;
A
#
# COMPACT_ATOMS: atom_id res chain seq x y z
N LYS A 1 9.29 12.92 -10.77
CA LYS A 1 8.38 14.03 -11.06
C LYS A 1 6.92 13.63 -10.94
N LEU A 2 6.50 12.56 -11.65
CA LEU A 2 5.12 12.06 -11.58
C LEU A 2 4.71 11.65 -10.16
N MET A 3 5.60 10.96 -9.45
CA MET A 3 5.33 10.53 -8.08
C MET A 3 5.08 11.70 -7.15
N ARG A 4 5.82 12.79 -7.29
CA ARG A 4 5.64 13.97 -6.44
C ARG A 4 4.30 14.66 -6.65
N LYS A 5 3.72 14.57 -7.85
CA LYS A 5 2.41 15.15 -8.14
C LYS A 5 1.26 14.34 -7.54
N ASN A 6 1.47 13.02 -7.39
CA ASN A 6 0.39 12.10 -7.07
C ASN A 6 0.48 11.50 -5.67
N LEU A 7 1.61 11.66 -4.99
CA LEU A 7 1.80 11.18 -3.63
C LEU A 7 1.87 12.37 -2.64
N PRO A 8 1.26 12.26 -1.46
CA PRO A 8 0.52 11.11 -0.96
C PRO A 8 -0.81 10.90 -1.69
N GLY A 9 -1.23 9.66 -1.80
CA GLY A 9 -2.48 9.30 -2.48
C GLY A 9 -2.64 7.81 -2.66
N ALA A 10 -3.72 7.41 -3.32
CA ALA A 10 -4.13 6.02 -3.51
C ALA A 10 -3.43 5.39 -4.73
N PHE A 11 -2.10 5.40 -4.72
CA PHE A 11 -1.27 4.86 -5.80
C PHE A 11 -0.23 3.89 -5.28
N THR A 12 0.05 2.87 -6.10
CA THR A 12 1.21 2.01 -5.94
C THR A 12 2.09 2.20 -7.17
N PHE A 13 3.28 2.76 -7.00
CA PHE A 13 4.24 2.92 -8.08
C PHE A 13 5.20 1.75 -8.08
N VAL A 14 5.26 1.03 -9.19
CA VAL A 14 6.16 -0.11 -9.35
C VAL A 14 7.43 0.36 -10.04
N LEU A 15 8.55 0.21 -9.36
CA LEU A 15 9.87 0.66 -9.82
C LEU A 15 10.83 -0.52 -9.91
N PRO A 16 11.91 -0.41 -10.74
CA PRO A 16 12.95 -1.43 -10.70
C PRO A 16 13.58 -1.52 -9.31
N ALA A 17 13.79 -2.73 -8.82
CA ALA A 17 14.44 -2.94 -7.54
C ALA A 17 15.94 -2.63 -7.66
N SER A 18 16.50 -2.00 -6.62
CA SER A 18 17.91 -1.66 -6.55
C SER A 18 18.64 -2.62 -5.62
N SER A 19 19.96 -2.73 -5.80
CA SER A 19 20.81 -3.54 -4.92
C SER A 19 20.92 -2.98 -3.50
N HIS A 20 20.47 -1.74 -3.30
CA HIS A 20 20.47 -1.09 -1.99
C HIS A 20 19.28 -1.45 -1.13
N LEU A 21 18.31 -2.19 -1.68
CA LEU A 21 17.13 -2.63 -0.93
C LEU A 21 17.50 -3.74 0.07
N PRO A 22 16.72 -3.90 1.16
CA PRO A 22 16.94 -4.98 2.12
C PRO A 22 16.97 -6.37 1.49
N LYS A 23 17.61 -7.31 2.16
CA LYS A 23 17.79 -8.69 1.67
C LYS A 23 16.50 -9.39 1.29
N ILE A 24 15.38 -9.04 1.90
CA ILE A 24 14.05 -9.60 1.58
C ILE A 24 13.67 -9.37 0.12
N TYR A 25 14.23 -8.32 -0.52
CA TYR A 25 13.98 -7.98 -1.92
C TYR A 25 15.04 -8.52 -2.88
N LYS A 26 16.03 -9.27 -2.41
CA LYS A 26 17.19 -9.69 -3.21
C LYS A 26 16.83 -10.39 -4.51
N GLN A 27 15.76 -11.20 -4.51
CA GLN A 27 15.31 -11.92 -5.70
C GLN A 27 14.18 -11.21 -6.44
N ARG A 28 13.78 -10.04 -6.00
CA ARG A 28 12.73 -9.26 -6.64
C ARG A 28 13.31 -8.35 -7.69
N LYS A 29 12.67 -8.33 -8.86
CA LYS A 29 13.04 -7.43 -9.96
C LYS A 29 12.43 -6.05 -9.80
N THR A 30 11.32 -5.97 -9.08
CA THR A 30 10.56 -4.73 -8.90
C THR A 30 10.18 -4.54 -7.45
N VAL A 31 9.88 -3.30 -7.09
CA VAL A 31 9.36 -2.92 -5.77
C VAL A 31 8.18 -1.98 -5.94
N GLY A 32 7.12 -2.22 -5.18
CA GLY A 32 5.97 -1.33 -5.12
C GLY A 32 6.15 -0.32 -4.00
N ILE A 33 5.93 0.96 -4.32
CA ILE A 33 6.07 2.06 -3.37
C ILE A 33 4.72 2.75 -3.20
N ARG A 34 4.35 2.99 -1.93
CA ARG A 34 3.15 3.72 -1.57
C ARG A 34 3.48 4.81 -0.56
N ILE A 35 2.82 5.96 -0.70
CA ILE A 35 2.74 6.98 0.35
C ILE A 35 1.25 7.29 0.48
N PRO A 36 0.53 6.55 1.34
CA PRO A 36 -0.90 6.75 1.48
C PRO A 36 -1.20 8.08 2.17
N ASP A 37 -2.32 8.70 1.81
CA ASP A 37 -2.80 9.89 2.48
C ASP A 37 -3.51 9.47 3.78
N ASN A 38 -2.71 9.10 4.78
CA ASN A 38 -3.17 8.55 6.04
C ASN A 38 -2.22 8.95 7.16
N ASN A 39 -2.73 9.69 8.13
CA ASN A 39 -1.93 10.22 9.23
C ASN A 39 -1.34 9.13 10.13
N ILE A 40 -2.04 8.01 10.30
CA ILE A 40 -1.57 6.90 11.13
C ILE A 40 -0.36 6.23 10.46
N ALA A 41 -0.46 5.92 9.17
CA ALA A 41 0.65 5.34 8.42
C ALA A 41 1.87 6.27 8.41
N HIS A 42 1.67 7.57 8.22
CA HIS A 42 2.74 8.57 8.27
C HIS A 42 3.42 8.62 9.64
N ALA A 43 2.64 8.60 10.72
CA ALA A 43 3.18 8.64 12.08
C ALA A 43 4.05 7.41 12.38
N ILE A 44 3.62 6.23 11.94
CA ILE A 44 4.38 5.00 12.13
C ILE A 44 5.72 5.05 11.39
N VAL A 45 5.71 5.45 10.12
CA VAL A 45 6.92 5.52 9.30
C VAL A 45 7.88 6.59 9.83
N GLU A 46 7.36 7.73 10.27
CA GLU A 46 8.16 8.80 10.84
C GLU A 46 8.87 8.34 12.12
N GLU A 47 8.16 7.67 13.01
CA GLU A 47 8.74 7.16 14.25
C GLU A 47 9.72 6.02 13.99
N LEU A 48 9.44 5.17 13.01
CA LEU A 48 10.31 4.06 12.60
C LEU A 48 11.62 4.56 11.98
N GLY A 49 11.57 5.68 11.27
CA GLY A 49 12.74 6.29 10.64
C GLY A 49 13.16 5.68 9.31
N ASN A 50 12.40 4.70 8.79
CA ASN A 50 12.64 4.07 7.49
C ASN A 50 11.34 3.53 6.92
N PRO A 51 11.33 3.12 5.62
CA PRO A 51 10.12 2.57 5.02
C PRO A 51 9.63 1.31 5.73
N LEU A 52 8.32 1.13 5.68
CA LEU A 52 7.63 0.01 6.30
C LEU A 52 7.26 -1.01 5.21
N LEU A 53 7.56 -2.28 5.46
CA LEU A 53 7.08 -3.36 4.60
C LEU A 53 5.61 -3.61 4.92
N SER A 54 4.79 -3.66 3.88
CA SER A 54 3.36 -3.87 4.06
C SER A 54 2.78 -4.79 2.99
N THR A 55 1.62 -5.33 3.29
CA THR A 55 0.81 -6.09 2.34
C THR A 55 -0.65 -5.74 2.54
N SER A 56 -1.44 -5.96 1.51
CA SER A 56 -2.88 -5.73 1.59
C SER A 56 -3.59 -6.94 2.16
N ILE A 57 -4.71 -6.69 2.85
CA ILE A 57 -5.65 -7.73 3.22
C ILE A 57 -6.51 -8.02 1.98
N ASN A 58 -6.70 -9.32 1.67
CA ASN A 58 -7.59 -9.70 0.57
C ASN A 58 -9.03 -9.30 0.90
N ILE A 59 -9.71 -8.71 -0.08
CA ILE A 59 -11.12 -8.32 0.07
C ILE A 59 -11.98 -9.57 0.11
N ASP A 60 -12.84 -9.66 1.13
CA ASP A 60 -13.87 -10.68 1.22
C ASP A 60 -15.07 -10.16 0.46
N GLU A 61 -15.37 -10.76 -0.71
CA GLU A 61 -16.46 -10.28 -1.57
C GLU A 61 -17.85 -10.55 -0.96
N GLU A 62 -17.98 -11.57 -0.12
CA GLU A 62 -19.23 -11.88 0.54
C GLU A 62 -19.46 -11.01 1.77
N GLU A 63 -18.40 -10.72 2.52
CA GLU A 63 -18.45 -9.91 3.74
C GLU A 63 -17.34 -8.84 3.72
N PRO A 64 -17.49 -7.80 2.88
CA PRO A 64 -16.45 -6.77 2.71
C PRO A 64 -16.07 -6.06 4.01
N GLU A 65 -16.95 -6.01 4.99
CA GLU A 65 -16.68 -5.39 6.28
C GLU A 65 -15.54 -6.03 7.06
N TYR A 66 -15.17 -7.28 6.76
CA TYR A 66 -13.98 -7.93 7.33
C TYR A 66 -12.66 -7.38 6.80
N THR A 67 -12.73 -6.48 5.83
CA THR A 67 -11.54 -5.77 5.31
C THR A 67 -11.58 -4.29 5.60
N THR A 68 -12.68 -3.76 6.13
CA THR A 68 -12.84 -2.33 6.37
C THR A 68 -13.09 -1.97 7.83
N CYS A 69 -13.76 -2.83 8.58
CA CYS A 69 -14.09 -2.57 9.98
C CYS A 69 -13.01 -3.11 10.92
N PRO A 70 -12.33 -2.25 11.70
CA PRO A 70 -11.24 -2.69 12.58
C PRO A 70 -11.61 -3.80 13.56
N THR A 71 -12.82 -3.76 14.13
CA THR A 71 -13.29 -4.78 15.04
C THR A 71 -13.37 -6.15 14.37
N LEU A 72 -13.90 -6.20 13.14
CA LEU A 72 -14.02 -7.44 12.38
C LEU A 72 -12.65 -7.93 11.85
N ILE A 73 -11.77 -7.00 11.50
CA ILE A 73 -10.40 -7.33 11.13
C ILE A 73 -9.68 -7.97 12.32
N ALA A 74 -9.86 -7.42 13.52
CA ALA A 74 -9.28 -7.97 14.73
C ALA A 74 -9.84 -9.37 15.05
N GLU A 75 -11.12 -9.60 14.79
CA GLU A 75 -11.72 -10.92 14.95
C GLU A 75 -11.06 -11.97 14.06
N ARG A 76 -10.79 -11.62 12.79
CA ARG A 76 -10.21 -12.54 11.82
C ARG A 76 -8.71 -12.71 11.97
N TYR A 77 -7.98 -11.64 12.23
CA TYR A 77 -6.51 -11.62 12.22
C TYR A 77 -5.85 -11.41 13.58
N GLY A 78 -6.63 -11.20 14.63
CA GLY A 78 -6.09 -10.87 15.95
C GLY A 78 -5.15 -11.91 16.54
N ALA A 79 -5.33 -13.20 16.18
CA ALA A 79 -4.43 -14.26 16.63
C ALA A 79 -3.11 -14.31 15.87
N THR A 80 -3.07 -13.70 14.68
CA THR A 80 -1.90 -13.71 13.79
C THR A 80 -1.09 -12.42 13.90
N ALA A 81 -1.77 -11.29 14.07
CA ALA A 81 -1.14 -9.98 14.18
C ALA A 81 -0.82 -9.66 15.64
N ASP A 82 0.33 -9.06 15.88
CA ASP A 82 0.71 -8.64 17.22
C ASP A 82 -0.13 -7.47 17.71
N TYR A 83 -0.47 -6.55 16.80
CA TYR A 83 -1.24 -5.35 17.08
C TYR A 83 -2.25 -5.08 15.98
N ILE A 84 -3.41 -4.57 16.38
CA ILE A 84 -4.43 -4.05 15.46
C ILE A 84 -4.64 -2.57 15.81
N ILE A 85 -4.45 -1.71 14.84
CA ILE A 85 -4.63 -0.27 15.04
C ILE A 85 -6.00 0.12 14.49
N ASP A 86 -6.86 0.61 15.38
CA ASP A 86 -8.17 1.10 14.99
C ASP A 86 -8.09 2.55 14.56
N GLY A 87 -8.07 2.78 13.26
CA GLY A 87 -8.10 4.12 12.67
C GLY A 87 -9.45 4.48 12.08
N GLY A 88 -10.50 3.76 12.44
CA GLY A 88 -11.82 3.89 11.85
C GLY A 88 -11.99 2.94 10.65
N ASP A 89 -13.17 2.99 10.03
CA ASP A 89 -13.46 2.12 8.89
C ASP A 89 -12.65 2.54 7.66
N GLY A 90 -12.18 1.54 6.94
CA GLY A 90 -11.46 1.74 5.68
C GLY A 90 -12.39 1.62 4.48
N TYR A 91 -11.77 1.46 3.31
CA TYR A 91 -12.47 1.35 2.03
C TYR A 91 -12.12 0.04 1.34
N THR A 92 -13.00 -0.41 0.44
CA THR A 92 -12.77 -1.61 -0.36
C THR A 92 -12.02 -1.32 -1.65
N GLU A 93 -11.95 -0.06 -2.09
CA GLU A 93 -11.26 0.31 -3.31
C GLU A 93 -9.75 0.20 -3.15
N SER A 94 -9.12 -0.53 -4.08
CA SER A 94 -7.67 -0.71 -4.11
C SER A 94 -6.96 0.53 -4.66
N SER A 95 -5.66 0.63 -4.43
CA SER A 95 -4.84 1.67 -5.04
C SER A 95 -4.72 1.45 -6.55
N THR A 96 -4.46 2.54 -7.28
CA THR A 96 -4.10 2.48 -8.69
C THR A 96 -2.64 2.06 -8.81
N ILE A 97 -2.36 1.03 -9.59
CA ILE A 97 -0.98 0.56 -9.82
C ILE A 97 -0.44 1.17 -11.10
N VAL A 98 0.67 1.90 -10.96
CA VAL A 98 1.38 2.54 -12.08
C VAL A 98 2.72 1.84 -12.24
N ASP A 99 2.91 1.13 -13.34
CA ASP A 99 4.17 0.45 -13.66
C ASP A 99 5.11 1.43 -14.35
N CYS A 100 6.22 1.73 -13.70
CA CYS A 100 7.27 2.63 -14.18
C CYS A 100 8.53 1.88 -14.61
N THR A 101 8.47 0.57 -14.80
CA THR A 101 9.65 -0.26 -15.11
C THR A 101 9.99 -0.29 -16.59
N GLY A 102 9.05 0.05 -17.47
CA GLY A 102 9.26 0.08 -18.92
C GLY A 102 9.58 1.48 -19.44
N ASP A 103 9.67 1.61 -20.76
CA ASP A 103 9.94 2.89 -21.42
C ASP A 103 8.77 3.87 -21.26
N GLU A 104 7.56 3.34 -21.15
CA GLU A 104 6.34 4.12 -20.96
C GLU A 104 5.67 3.72 -19.67
N LEU A 105 4.95 4.68 -19.07
CA LEU A 105 4.13 4.43 -17.89
C LEU A 105 2.91 3.61 -18.30
N GLU A 106 2.59 2.61 -17.49
CA GLU A 106 1.42 1.77 -17.72
C GLU A 106 0.60 1.66 -16.45
N ILE A 107 -0.70 1.92 -16.55
CA ILE A 107 -1.64 1.68 -15.44
C ILE A 107 -2.09 0.22 -15.55
N THR A 108 -1.53 -0.63 -14.69
CA THR A 108 -1.82 -2.06 -14.70
C THR A 108 -3.07 -2.42 -13.91
N ARG A 109 -3.49 -1.53 -13.01
CA ARG A 109 -4.75 -1.65 -12.29
C ARG A 109 -5.29 -0.25 -12.02
N GLN A 110 -6.46 0.05 -12.54
CA GLN A 110 -7.17 1.29 -12.19
C GLN A 110 -7.90 1.07 -10.87
N GLY A 111 -7.49 1.78 -9.84
CA GLY A 111 -8.14 1.77 -8.53
C GLY A 111 -8.72 3.14 -8.20
N LYS A 112 -8.63 3.51 -6.94
CA LYS A 112 -9.19 4.76 -6.43
C LYS A 112 -8.47 6.01 -6.97
N GLY A 113 -7.15 5.93 -7.16
CA GLY A 113 -6.35 7.08 -7.57
C GLY A 113 -6.53 7.43 -9.05
N ILE A 114 -6.65 8.72 -9.35
CA ILE A 114 -6.66 9.25 -10.71
C ILE A 114 -5.34 9.98 -10.93
N ILE A 115 -4.56 9.49 -11.88
CA ILE A 115 -3.21 10.01 -12.13
C ILE A 115 -3.25 11.42 -12.69
N GLU A 116 -2.41 12.30 -12.17
CA GLU A 116 -2.19 13.63 -12.69
C GLU A 116 -0.82 13.70 -13.35
N GLU A 117 -0.81 14.04 -14.62
CA GLU A 117 0.41 14.21 -15.39
C GLU A 117 0.90 15.67 -15.31
#